data_cc9dbfb2939074e2df0dbd89269983c8
#
_entry.id   cc9dbfb2939074e2df0dbd89269983c8
#
_cell.length_a   1.000
_cell.length_b   1.000
_cell.length_c   1.000
_cell.angle_alpha   90.00
_cell.angle_beta   90.00
_cell.angle_gamma   90.00
#
_symmetry.space_group_name_H-M   'P 1'
#
loop_
_entity.id
_entity.type
_entity.pdbx_description
1 polymer ?
#
loop_
_entity_poly.entity_id
_entity_poly.type
_entity_poly.pdbx_seq_one_letter_code
_entity_poly.pdbx_strand_id
1 'polypeptide(L)'
;MTVAHLRTYTINKGMLDSWLETFPKLIPAMTEAGINVESSWVNEERTQFIWIRSYGDDVANIATAEAKFYGSEYWLANVDHVRSHLSHREIVQIETA
;
A
#
# COMPACT_ATOMS: atom_id res chain seq x y z
N MET A 1 -11.45 -0.11 17.85
CA MET A 1 -11.32 -0.97 16.67
C MET A 1 -10.61 -0.16 15.57
N THR A 2 -9.63 -0.74 14.94
CA THR A 2 -8.95 -0.14 13.79
C THR A 2 -9.23 -0.98 12.56
N VAL A 3 -9.67 -0.34 11.48
CA VAL A 3 -9.93 -1.01 10.20
C VAL A 3 -8.70 -0.87 9.32
N ALA A 4 -8.30 -1.95 8.68
CA ALA A 4 -7.07 -1.97 7.90
C ALA A 4 -7.18 -2.91 6.68
N HIS A 5 -6.19 -2.80 5.79
CA HIS A 5 -5.97 -3.76 4.73
C HIS A 5 -4.64 -4.47 4.96
N LEU A 6 -4.69 -5.80 4.92
CA LEU A 6 -3.49 -6.63 4.78
C LEU A 6 -3.27 -6.81 3.28
N ARG A 7 -2.16 -6.30 2.78
CA ARG A 7 -1.85 -6.33 1.36
C ARG A 7 -0.62 -7.18 1.08
N THR A 8 -0.75 -8.11 0.15
CA THR A 8 0.35 -8.95 -0.30
C THR A 8 0.57 -8.67 -1.78
N TYR A 9 1.73 -8.13 -2.10
CA TYR A 9 2.12 -7.79 -3.46
C TYR A 9 3.19 -8.76 -3.94
N THR A 10 2.94 -9.41 -5.07
CA THR A 10 3.97 -10.20 -5.75
C THR A 10 4.76 -9.25 -6.64
N ILE A 11 6.08 -9.20 -6.42
CA ILE A 11 6.98 -8.28 -7.11
C ILE A 11 7.52 -8.94 -8.38
N ASN A 12 7.55 -8.21 -9.48
CA ASN A 12 8.14 -8.70 -10.72
C ASN A 12 9.62 -9.04 -10.52
N LYS A 13 10.05 -10.10 -11.19
CA LYS A 13 11.42 -10.61 -11.07
C LYS A 13 12.45 -9.49 -11.30
N GLY A 14 13.39 -9.37 -10.36
CA GLY A 14 14.46 -8.37 -10.45
C GLY A 14 14.08 -6.95 -10.04
N MET A 15 12.84 -6.72 -9.60
CA MET A 15 12.35 -5.39 -9.27
C MET A 15 12.21 -5.09 -7.77
N LEU A 16 12.60 -6.04 -6.90
CA LEU A 16 12.41 -5.82 -5.45
C LEU A 16 13.21 -4.62 -4.94
N ASP A 17 14.46 -4.48 -5.32
CA ASP A 17 15.28 -3.35 -4.84
C ASP A 17 14.68 -2.01 -5.29
N SER A 18 14.22 -1.93 -6.53
CA SER A 18 13.52 -0.75 -7.03
C SER A 18 12.23 -0.50 -6.26
N TRP A 19 11.49 -1.54 -5.93
CA TRP A 19 10.27 -1.41 -5.13
C TRP A 19 10.56 -0.89 -3.73
N LEU A 20 11.60 -1.39 -3.08
CA LEU A 20 11.98 -0.94 -1.74
C LEU A 20 12.45 0.51 -1.71
N GLU A 21 12.91 1.05 -2.83
CA GLU A 21 13.19 2.49 -2.98
C GLU A 21 11.93 3.30 -3.29
N THR A 22 11.00 2.71 -4.03
CA THR A 22 9.78 3.38 -4.48
C THR A 22 8.73 3.50 -3.37
N PHE A 23 8.53 2.43 -2.61
CA PHE A 23 7.46 2.36 -1.62
C PHE A 23 7.51 3.48 -0.57
N PRO A 24 8.66 3.81 0.04
CA PRO A 24 8.70 4.90 1.03
C PRO A 24 8.26 6.25 0.47
N LYS A 25 8.40 6.47 -0.82
CA LYS A 25 7.98 7.72 -1.47
C LYS A 25 6.46 7.86 -1.56
N LEU A 26 5.74 6.75 -1.45
CA LEU A 26 4.27 6.75 -1.43
C LEU A 26 3.71 7.13 -0.06
N ILE A 27 4.48 6.94 1.00
CA ILE A 27 3.98 7.09 2.37
C ILE A 27 3.46 8.50 2.66
N PRO A 28 4.16 9.60 2.29
CA PRO A 28 3.63 10.94 2.55
C PRO A 28 2.28 11.19 1.91
N ALA A 29 2.07 10.73 0.68
CA ALA A 29 0.79 10.89 -0.01
C ALA A 29 -0.32 10.05 0.64
N MET A 30 0.01 8.86 1.14
CA MET A 30 -0.94 8.04 1.89
C MET A 30 -1.30 8.69 3.23
N THR A 31 -0.32 9.18 3.96
CA THR A 31 -0.54 9.85 5.25
C THR A 31 -1.45 11.06 5.08
N GLU A 32 -1.21 11.87 4.07
CA GLU A 32 -2.03 13.05 3.78
C GLU A 32 -3.46 12.67 3.43
N ALA A 33 -3.66 11.51 2.81
CA ALA A 33 -4.99 11.01 2.46
C ALA A 33 -5.73 10.35 3.64
N GLY A 34 -5.07 10.16 4.78
CA GLY A 34 -5.65 9.50 5.95
C GLY A 34 -5.36 8.01 6.02
N ILE A 35 -4.36 7.53 5.28
CA ILE A 35 -3.93 6.14 5.30
C ILE A 35 -2.63 6.04 6.11
N ASN A 36 -2.62 5.18 7.12
CA ASN A 36 -1.46 4.98 7.97
C ASN A 36 -0.78 3.63 7.65
N VAL A 37 0.49 3.66 7.31
CA VAL A 37 1.28 2.43 7.08
C VAL A 37 1.73 1.88 8.43
N GLU A 38 1.16 0.75 8.83
CA GLU A 38 1.44 0.15 10.14
C GLU A 38 2.72 -0.66 10.15
N SER A 39 2.94 -1.45 9.11
CA SER A 39 4.12 -2.32 9.01
C SER A 39 4.34 -2.77 7.57
N SER A 40 5.57 -3.13 7.26
CA SER A 40 5.93 -3.68 5.95
C SER A 40 6.97 -4.77 6.11
N TRP A 41 6.88 -5.79 5.27
CA TRP A 41 7.67 -7.01 5.36
C TRP A 41 8.02 -7.53 3.98
N VAL A 42 9.14 -8.24 3.87
CA VAL A 42 9.51 -8.99 2.68
C VAL A 42 9.56 -10.47 3.06
N ASN A 43 9.00 -11.34 2.22
CA ASN A 43 9.06 -12.78 2.50
C ASN A 43 10.48 -13.31 2.33
N GLU A 44 10.75 -14.52 2.85
CA GLU A 44 12.09 -15.12 2.82
C GLU A 44 12.61 -15.28 1.39
N GLU A 45 11.75 -15.64 0.46
CA GLU A 45 12.10 -15.84 -0.95
C GLU A 45 12.37 -14.53 -1.70
N ARG A 46 12.08 -13.39 -1.07
CA ARG A 46 12.24 -12.04 -1.64
C ARG A 46 11.46 -11.83 -2.93
N THR A 47 10.26 -12.40 -2.96
CA THR A 47 9.34 -12.31 -4.11
C THR A 47 8.07 -11.53 -3.80
N GLN A 48 7.79 -11.33 -2.51
CA GLN A 48 6.56 -10.67 -2.07
C GLN A 48 6.84 -9.58 -1.04
N PHE A 49 6.06 -8.51 -1.14
CA PHE A 49 6.03 -7.42 -0.19
C PHE A 49 4.68 -7.46 0.53
N ILE A 50 4.72 -7.62 1.84
CA ILE A 50 3.52 -7.75 2.67
C ILE A 50 3.44 -6.54 3.58
N TRP A 51 2.30 -5.86 3.62
CA TRP A 51 2.17 -4.68 4.46
C TRP A 51 0.73 -4.48 4.92
N ILE A 52 0.59 -3.69 5.97
CA ILE A 52 -0.69 -3.37 6.55
C ILE A 52 -0.86 -1.86 6.52
N ARG A 53 -1.99 -1.39 5.99
CA ARG A 53 -2.35 0.03 6.04
C ARG A 53 -3.71 0.19 6.71
N SER A 54 -3.81 1.16 7.61
CA SER A 54 -5.01 1.38 8.40
C SER A 54 -5.70 2.68 8.05
N TYR A 55 -6.98 2.76 8.41
CA TYR A 55 -7.89 3.84 8.01
C TYR A 55 -8.64 4.45 9.20
N GLY A 56 -8.19 4.19 10.42
CA GLY A 56 -8.89 4.64 11.61
C GLY A 56 -9.96 3.64 12.06
N ASP A 57 -10.98 4.12 12.74
CA ASP A 57 -11.95 3.28 13.44
C ASP A 57 -13.29 3.08 12.71
N ASP A 58 -13.45 3.65 11.53
CA ASP A 58 -14.69 3.60 10.74
C ASP A 58 -14.43 3.04 9.35
N VAL A 59 -15.18 1.99 8.97
CA VAL A 59 -15.12 1.37 7.65
C VAL A 59 -15.34 2.40 6.53
N ALA A 60 -16.18 3.41 6.75
CA ALA A 60 -16.44 4.45 5.76
C ALA A 60 -15.18 5.25 5.40
N ASN A 61 -14.19 5.29 6.28
CA ASN A 61 -12.93 5.98 6.02
C ASN A 61 -12.14 5.35 4.86
N ILE A 62 -12.34 4.07 4.58
CA ILE A 62 -11.62 3.38 3.51
C ILE A 62 -11.90 4.06 2.17
N ALA A 63 -13.16 4.20 1.80
CA ALA A 63 -13.53 4.82 0.53
C ALA A 63 -13.06 6.28 0.45
N THR A 64 -13.20 7.03 1.52
CA THR A 64 -12.80 8.45 1.56
C THR A 64 -11.28 8.60 1.39
N ALA A 65 -10.51 7.82 2.12
CA ALA A 65 -9.04 7.88 2.07
C ALA A 65 -8.51 7.39 0.73
N GLU A 66 -9.08 6.32 0.19
CA GLU A 66 -8.67 5.80 -1.12
C GLU A 66 -8.98 6.78 -2.25
N ALA A 67 -10.13 7.45 -2.21
CA ALA A 67 -10.46 8.47 -3.19
C ALA A 67 -9.44 9.62 -3.18
N LYS A 68 -9.02 10.05 -1.99
CA LYS A 68 -8.00 11.10 -1.86
C LYS A 68 -6.64 10.63 -2.37
N PHE A 69 -6.21 9.43 -1.99
CA PHE A 69 -4.91 8.92 -2.39
C PHE A 69 -4.82 8.69 -3.89
N TYR A 70 -5.78 7.97 -4.46
CA TYR A 70 -5.78 7.66 -5.90
C TYR A 70 -6.11 8.87 -6.78
N GLY A 71 -6.67 9.92 -6.21
CA GLY A 71 -6.87 11.21 -6.87
C GLY A 71 -5.73 12.20 -6.66
N SER A 72 -4.71 11.85 -5.86
CA SER A 72 -3.60 12.78 -5.55
C SER A 72 -2.69 13.01 -6.75
N GLU A 73 -2.07 14.18 -6.80
CA GLU A 73 -1.10 14.51 -7.84
C GLU A 73 0.04 13.51 -7.89
N TYR A 74 0.56 13.15 -6.74
CA TYR A 74 1.67 12.21 -6.67
C TYR A 74 1.31 10.86 -7.27
N TRP A 75 0.15 10.31 -6.91
CA TRP A 75 -0.29 9.02 -7.45
C TRP A 75 -0.50 9.08 -8.95
N LEU A 76 -1.22 10.09 -9.43
CA LEU A 76 -1.50 10.24 -10.86
C LEU A 76 -0.22 10.41 -11.69
N ALA A 77 0.80 11.07 -11.14
CA ALA A 77 2.09 11.26 -11.82
C ALA A 77 2.97 9.99 -11.79
N ASN A 78 2.76 9.09 -10.84
CA ASN A 78 3.66 7.95 -10.60
C ASN A 78 3.00 6.57 -10.72
N VAL A 79 1.71 6.51 -11.01
CA VAL A 79 0.94 5.25 -10.97
C VAL A 79 1.52 4.17 -11.88
N ASP A 80 1.93 4.52 -13.09
CA ASP A 80 2.47 3.53 -14.04
C ASP A 80 3.81 2.98 -13.55
N HIS A 81 4.67 3.84 -13.02
CA HIS A 81 5.94 3.43 -12.44
C HIS A 81 5.72 2.50 -11.24
N VAL A 82 4.82 2.87 -10.34
CA VAL A 82 4.50 2.04 -9.16
C VAL A 82 4.00 0.67 -9.60
N ARG A 83 3.00 0.64 -10.46
CA ARG A 83 2.38 -0.62 -10.91
C ARG A 83 3.31 -1.51 -11.73
N SER A 84 4.31 -0.94 -12.38
CA SER A 84 5.28 -1.70 -13.17
C SER A 84 6.07 -2.72 -12.34
N HIS A 85 6.13 -2.53 -11.02
CA HIS A 85 6.83 -3.44 -10.11
C HIS A 85 6.01 -4.67 -9.74
N LEU A 86 4.69 -4.66 -9.96
CA LEU A 86 3.76 -5.61 -9.38
C LEU A 86 3.17 -6.53 -10.43
N SER A 87 3.20 -7.85 -10.19
CA SER A 87 2.55 -8.85 -11.03
C SER A 87 1.21 -9.29 -10.46
N HIS A 88 1.03 -9.23 -9.15
CA HIS A 88 -0.20 -9.66 -8.47
C HIS A 88 -0.37 -8.94 -7.15
N ARG A 89 -1.61 -8.68 -6.77
CA ARG A 89 -1.95 -8.07 -5.49
C ARG A 89 -3.10 -8.81 -4.84
N GLU A 90 -2.94 -9.12 -3.56
CA GLU A 90 -4.03 -9.63 -2.72
C GLU A 90 -4.31 -8.63 -1.62
N ILE A 91 -5.58 -8.32 -1.41
CA ILE A 91 -6.02 -7.35 -0.42
C ILE A 91 -7.09 -7.99 0.45
N VAL A 92 -6.84 -8.03 1.75
CA VAL A 92 -7.79 -8.57 2.73
C VAL A 92 -8.12 -7.48 3.73
N GLN A 93 -9.40 -7.17 3.89
CA GLN A 93 -9.84 -6.22 4.92
C GLN A 93 -9.80 -6.92 6.27
N ILE A 94 -9.18 -6.27 7.23
CA ILE A 94 -9.00 -6.76 8.60
C ILE A 94 -9.34 -5.67 9.60
N GLU A 95 -9.52 -6.07 10.85
CA GLU A 95 -9.71 -5.13 11.95
C GLU A 95 -9.01 -5.67 13.20
N THR A 96 -8.64 -4.77 14.10
CA THR A 96 -8.04 -5.18 15.36
C THR A 96 -9.03 -6.02 16.16
N ALA A 97 -8.52 -7.09 16.74
CA ALA A 97 -9.33 -8.01 17.56
C ALA A 97 -9.68 -7.41 18.93
#